data_b7068073ad060c3b13a958c921ad13fd
#
_entry.id   b7068073ad060c3b13a958c921ad13fd
#
_cell.length_a   1.000
_cell.length_b   1.000
_cell.length_c   1.000
_cell.angle_alpha   90.00
_cell.angle_beta   90.00
_cell.angle_gamma   90.00
#
_symmetry.space_group_name_H-M   'P 1'
#
loop_
_entity.id
_entity.type
_entity.pdbx_description
1 polymer ?
#
loop_
_entity_poly.entity_id
_entity_poly.type
_entity_poly.pdbx_seq_one_letter_code
_entity_poly.pdbx_strand_id
1 'polypeptide(L)'
;RDVAPSRGLGDVYKRQHHSPVCSWQLIRAIKEYQPDVILIEGPENANDMIGVLTDERTKLPAAFYYYYKDRKKFISDEAEDYKCYYPFIYASPEYNALKTAAAMDIEARFIDLPYSKILITTAENKGLRSNKDKHSYTDDSRLIYSKFCKKLCEKTDLRTFEEFWEKYFEIEGLRLSVQDFVQQMYTYCIITRNDETEDDLAADGTLARENHMALRIKEALKDNKKVLAVTGGFHSLGLYELLKSDNIQKEKLHKLSQKDEGCFPVAYSYEAADALSGYASGIQRPYFYDCVMNKLIHCDDPAGVYSDTVLDLLIGTVRACDKHDIPVSMADASAAQSMMSGLAALRGCHECGLYELEDAITSSFIKGEKTISSALPIDLMHKLATGDKTGHIGDINHVPPLIADFEEQCKRFRLKIKTVTPNKTEVSLFTTANGMELSRFFHRMVFLGTDFAQRTKGPDLHRRKDRSRVREEWVYKKVPATDVALIDLSLIHI
;
A
#
# COMPACT_ATOMS: atom_id res chain seq x y z
N ARG A 1 -15.43 -21.09 4.39
CA ARG A 1 -15.49 -20.14 5.52
C ARG A 1 -14.95 -18.85 4.96
N ASP A 2 -15.84 -17.90 4.79
CA ASP A 2 -15.55 -16.57 4.28
C ASP A 2 -14.63 -15.88 5.28
N VAL A 3 -13.42 -15.57 4.83
CA VAL A 3 -12.53 -14.67 5.57
C VAL A 3 -13.22 -13.32 5.53
N ALA A 4 -13.69 -12.83 6.66
CA ALA A 4 -14.23 -11.49 6.76
C ALA A 4 -13.17 -10.51 6.23
N PRO A 5 -13.52 -9.59 5.32
CA PRO A 5 -12.56 -8.63 4.80
C PRO A 5 -11.97 -7.86 5.97
N SER A 6 -10.64 -7.84 6.05
CA SER A 6 -9.92 -7.04 7.03
C SER A 6 -10.39 -5.60 6.89
N ARG A 7 -11.09 -5.09 7.90
CA ARG A 7 -11.53 -3.70 7.95
C ARG A 7 -10.28 -2.84 8.20
N GLY A 8 -9.64 -2.43 7.10
CA GLY A 8 -8.47 -1.56 7.13
C GLY A 8 -8.82 -0.15 7.58
N LEU A 9 -7.89 0.49 8.25
CA LEU A 9 -7.97 1.90 8.59
C LEU A 9 -7.60 2.78 7.41
N GLY A 10 -8.38 3.83 7.22
CA GLY A 10 -7.91 5.06 6.60
C GLY A 10 -7.68 5.03 5.09
N ASP A 11 -8.59 4.47 4.31
CA ASP A 11 -8.45 4.36 2.86
C ASP A 11 -8.73 5.67 2.08
N VAL A 12 -9.31 6.65 2.74
CA VAL A 12 -9.78 7.90 2.11
C VAL A 12 -8.63 8.76 1.56
N TYR A 13 -7.39 8.57 2.04
CA TYR A 13 -6.22 9.39 1.70
C TYR A 13 -5.06 8.60 1.08
N LYS A 14 -5.30 7.38 0.65
CA LYS A 14 -4.25 6.47 0.15
C LYS A 14 -3.45 7.03 -1.03
N ARG A 15 -4.04 7.85 -1.88
CA ARG A 15 -3.30 8.43 -3.00
C ARG A 15 -2.20 9.36 -2.58
N GLN A 16 -2.40 10.16 -1.55
CA GLN A 16 -1.35 11.03 -1.00
C GLN A 16 -0.22 10.21 -0.40
N HIS A 17 -0.54 9.10 0.27
CA HIS A 17 0.42 8.19 0.91
C HIS A 17 1.26 7.35 -0.06
N HIS A 18 0.98 7.39 -1.36
CA HIS A 18 1.72 6.62 -2.37
C HIS A 18 2.01 7.42 -3.64
N SER A 19 1.99 8.74 -3.54
CA SER A 19 2.29 9.66 -4.62
C SER A 19 3.81 9.91 -4.71
N PRO A 20 4.45 9.60 -5.84
CA PRO A 20 5.87 9.90 -6.04
C PRO A 20 6.15 11.39 -5.98
N VAL A 21 5.22 12.24 -6.43
CA VAL A 21 5.42 13.69 -6.42
C VAL A 21 5.23 14.28 -5.03
N CYS A 22 4.26 13.78 -4.24
CA CYS A 22 4.19 14.13 -2.82
C CYS A 22 5.50 13.77 -2.09
N SER A 23 6.05 12.59 -2.36
CA SER A 23 7.33 12.14 -1.80
C SER A 23 8.50 13.02 -2.22
N TRP A 24 8.60 13.33 -3.49
CA TRP A 24 9.66 14.16 -4.04
C TRP A 24 9.59 15.59 -3.49
N GLN A 25 8.41 16.21 -3.46
CA GLN A 25 8.20 17.53 -2.87
C GLN A 25 8.47 17.52 -1.36
N LEU A 26 8.11 16.44 -0.65
CA LEU A 26 8.41 16.30 0.77
C LEU A 26 9.92 16.23 1.03
N ILE A 27 10.68 15.47 0.23
CA ILE A 27 12.15 15.41 0.35
C ILE A 27 12.75 16.82 0.16
N ARG A 28 12.25 17.60 -0.81
CA ARG A 28 12.66 18.99 -1.02
C ARG A 28 12.30 19.86 0.18
N ALA A 29 11.09 19.75 0.68
CA ALA A 29 10.62 20.48 1.86
C ALA A 29 11.50 20.21 3.09
N ILE A 30 11.86 18.95 3.35
CA ILE A 30 12.76 18.58 4.46
C ILE A 30 14.14 19.23 4.27
N LYS A 31 14.70 19.15 3.06
CA LYS A 31 16.02 19.74 2.75
C LYS A 31 16.02 21.26 2.83
N GLU A 32 14.94 21.93 2.42
CA GLU A 32 14.81 23.39 2.46
C GLU A 32 14.56 23.91 3.88
N TYR A 33 13.64 23.24 4.62
CA TYR A 33 13.22 23.66 5.95
C TYR A 33 14.22 23.31 7.04
N GLN A 34 14.97 22.21 6.91
CA GLN A 34 15.95 21.70 7.88
C GLN A 34 15.30 21.57 9.28
N PRO A 35 14.33 20.69 9.47
CA PRO A 35 13.65 20.51 10.77
C PRO A 35 14.57 19.86 11.79
N ASP A 36 14.35 20.15 13.08
CA ASP A 36 15.01 19.48 14.20
C ASP A 36 14.41 18.07 14.44
N VAL A 37 13.11 17.92 14.14
CA VAL A 37 12.37 16.67 14.27
C VAL A 37 11.28 16.55 13.20
N ILE A 38 11.06 15.32 12.71
CA ILE A 38 9.99 15.02 11.76
C ILE A 38 8.97 14.11 12.46
N LEU A 39 7.73 14.57 12.51
CA LEU A 39 6.58 13.85 13.07
C LEU A 39 5.71 13.34 11.94
N ILE A 40 5.44 12.05 11.90
CA ILE A 40 4.79 11.40 10.76
C ILE A 40 3.48 10.77 11.22
N GLU A 41 2.41 10.97 10.45
CA GLU A 41 1.18 10.22 10.64
C GLU A 41 1.47 8.72 10.46
N GLY A 42 1.22 7.99 11.51
CA GLY A 42 1.42 6.56 11.60
C GLY A 42 1.37 6.16 13.06
N PRO A 43 0.99 4.91 13.36
CA PRO A 43 0.71 4.51 14.73
C PRO A 43 1.96 4.54 15.61
N GLU A 44 1.87 5.24 16.74
CA GLU A 44 3.03 5.46 17.62
C GLU A 44 3.66 4.16 18.17
N ASN A 45 2.90 3.06 18.23
CA ASN A 45 3.43 1.75 18.63
C ASN A 45 4.26 1.04 17.54
N ALA A 46 4.45 1.67 16.37
CA ALA A 46 5.37 1.22 15.33
C ALA A 46 6.74 1.93 15.39
N ASN A 47 6.97 2.84 16.32
CA ASN A 47 8.23 3.58 16.38
C ASN A 47 9.47 2.68 16.50
N ASP A 48 9.37 1.57 17.21
CA ASP A 48 10.47 0.60 17.35
C ASP A 48 10.80 -0.11 16.02
N MET A 49 9.90 -0.04 15.02
CA MET A 49 10.07 -0.66 13.71
C MET A 49 10.68 0.28 12.65
N ILE A 50 10.86 1.55 12.95
CA ILE A 50 11.43 2.54 12.01
C ILE A 50 12.82 2.09 11.55
N GLY A 51 13.67 1.66 12.47
CA GLY A 51 15.02 1.17 12.15
C GLY A 51 15.02 -0.02 11.19
N VAL A 52 14.05 -0.92 11.31
CA VAL A 52 13.88 -2.07 10.41
C VAL A 52 13.46 -1.59 9.01
N LEU A 53 12.51 -0.66 8.93
CA LEU A 53 12.00 -0.13 7.66
C LEU A 53 13.08 0.66 6.90
N THR A 54 13.93 1.40 7.62
CA THR A 54 14.98 2.21 7.01
C THR A 54 16.30 1.49 6.78
N ASP A 55 16.46 0.24 7.26
CA ASP A 55 17.64 -0.60 7.05
C ASP A 55 17.89 -0.82 5.55
N GLU A 56 19.15 -0.70 5.11
CA GLU A 56 19.52 -0.87 3.69
C GLU A 56 19.26 -2.29 3.15
N ARG A 57 19.22 -3.28 4.03
CA ARG A 57 18.88 -4.67 3.69
C ARG A 57 17.39 -4.88 3.45
N THR A 58 16.54 -4.02 4.00
CA THR A 58 15.09 -4.04 3.74
C THR A 58 14.81 -3.57 2.33
N LYS A 59 14.04 -4.36 1.58
CA LYS A 59 13.63 -4.03 0.20
C LYS A 59 12.11 -3.96 0.14
N LEU A 60 11.61 -2.84 -0.34
CA LEU A 60 10.18 -2.62 -0.53
C LEU A 60 9.64 -3.42 -1.76
N PRO A 61 8.35 -3.75 -1.77
CA PRO A 61 7.30 -3.38 -0.81
C PRO A 61 7.41 -4.09 0.54
N ALA A 62 7.14 -3.37 1.61
CA ALA A 62 7.03 -3.89 2.96
C ALA A 62 5.74 -3.37 3.61
N ALA A 63 5.30 -3.97 4.70
CA ALA A 63 4.18 -3.46 5.45
C ALA A 63 4.41 -3.63 6.95
N PHE A 64 3.78 -2.76 7.75
CA PHE A 64 3.53 -3.08 9.13
C PHE A 64 2.24 -3.87 9.22
N TYR A 65 2.31 -5.04 9.81
CA TYR A 65 1.16 -5.86 10.15
C TYR A 65 0.75 -5.58 11.57
N TYR A 66 -0.48 -5.14 11.76
CA TYR A 66 -1.09 -4.90 13.05
C TYR A 66 -2.13 -5.97 13.33
N TYR A 67 -2.17 -6.42 14.60
CA TYR A 67 -3.28 -7.20 15.09
C TYR A 67 -3.80 -6.62 16.39
N TYR A 68 -5.10 -6.80 16.62
CA TYR A 68 -5.76 -6.52 17.89
C TYR A 68 -6.77 -7.65 18.17
N LYS A 69 -6.65 -8.26 19.36
CA LYS A 69 -7.56 -9.29 19.85
C LYS A 69 -8.53 -8.64 20.85
N ASP A 70 -9.78 -8.45 20.46
CA ASP A 70 -10.80 -7.81 21.27
C ASP A 70 -11.39 -8.74 22.33
N ARG A 71 -10.55 -9.23 23.25
CA ARG A 71 -10.96 -10.11 24.34
C ARG A 71 -11.91 -9.44 25.32
N LYS A 72 -11.84 -8.11 25.42
CA LYS A 72 -12.68 -7.31 26.34
C LYS A 72 -13.98 -6.86 25.68
N LYS A 73 -14.19 -7.19 24.40
CA LYS A 73 -15.41 -6.88 23.66
C LYS A 73 -15.73 -5.37 23.61
N PHE A 74 -14.73 -4.56 23.37
CA PHE A 74 -14.90 -3.12 23.20
C PHE A 74 -15.54 -2.74 21.86
N ILE A 75 -15.39 -3.59 20.84
CA ILE A 75 -15.82 -3.30 19.48
C ILE A 75 -17.07 -4.10 19.10
N SER A 76 -17.13 -5.37 19.49
CA SER A 76 -18.19 -6.33 19.14
C SER A 76 -18.63 -7.12 20.38
N ASP A 77 -19.88 -7.62 20.38
CA ASP A 77 -20.40 -8.48 21.44
C ASP A 77 -19.70 -9.86 21.52
N GLU A 78 -19.00 -10.21 20.45
CA GLU A 78 -18.17 -11.42 20.37
C GLU A 78 -16.68 -11.05 20.39
N ALA A 79 -15.84 -11.93 20.94
CA ALA A 79 -14.40 -11.75 20.88
C ALA A 79 -13.92 -11.98 19.44
N GLU A 80 -13.42 -10.94 18.81
CA GLU A 80 -12.95 -10.96 17.42
C GLU A 80 -11.48 -10.52 17.34
N ASP A 81 -10.81 -11.02 16.30
CA ASP A 81 -9.45 -10.63 15.93
C ASP A 81 -9.49 -9.64 14.77
N TYR A 82 -8.92 -8.46 14.98
CA TYR A 82 -8.81 -7.40 13.98
C TYR A 82 -7.38 -7.33 13.47
N LYS A 83 -7.24 -7.23 12.14
CA LYS A 83 -5.95 -7.24 11.45
C LYS A 83 -5.90 -6.12 10.41
N CYS A 84 -4.75 -5.50 10.27
CA CYS A 84 -4.53 -4.42 9.32
C CYS A 84 -3.11 -4.45 8.78
N TYR A 85 -2.93 -4.03 7.54
CA TYR A 85 -1.63 -3.77 6.93
C TYR A 85 -1.46 -2.28 6.68
N TYR A 86 -0.29 -1.77 6.98
CA TYR A 86 0.14 -0.43 6.61
C TYR A 86 1.30 -0.57 5.62
N PRO A 87 1.01 -0.55 4.30
CA PRO A 87 1.99 -0.85 3.27
C PRO A 87 2.90 0.35 2.98
N PHE A 88 4.15 0.04 2.62
CA PHE A 88 5.14 0.99 2.14
C PHE A 88 5.67 0.53 0.78
N ILE A 89 5.70 1.45 -0.16
CA ILE A 89 6.39 1.33 -1.44
C ILE A 89 7.43 2.45 -1.55
N TYR A 90 8.32 2.42 -2.54
CA TYR A 90 9.33 3.48 -2.71
C TYR A 90 8.73 4.86 -2.96
N ALA A 91 7.51 4.93 -3.50
CA ALA A 91 6.77 6.17 -3.69
C ALA A 91 6.03 6.66 -2.42
N SER A 92 6.09 5.97 -1.28
CA SER A 92 5.38 6.39 -0.05
C SER A 92 6.06 7.59 0.61
N PRO A 93 5.35 8.72 0.84
CA PRO A 93 5.90 9.90 1.48
C PRO A 93 6.43 9.63 2.89
N GLU A 94 5.74 8.80 3.68
CA GLU A 94 6.15 8.44 5.03
C GLU A 94 7.49 7.70 5.02
N TYR A 95 7.67 6.75 4.10
CA TYR A 95 8.93 6.05 3.91
C TYR A 95 10.05 7.02 3.51
N ASN A 96 9.77 7.92 2.57
CA ASN A 96 10.74 8.90 2.11
C ASN A 96 11.08 9.94 3.18
N ALA A 97 10.12 10.32 4.03
CA ALA A 97 10.39 11.14 5.21
C ALA A 97 11.37 10.46 6.17
N LEU A 98 11.11 9.17 6.51
CA LEU A 98 11.98 8.38 7.38
C LEU A 98 13.39 8.19 6.79
N LYS A 99 13.49 7.85 5.51
CA LYS A 99 14.79 7.69 4.82
C LYS A 99 15.58 8.99 4.75
N THR A 100 14.90 10.10 4.46
CA THR A 100 15.54 11.42 4.40
C THR A 100 15.98 11.88 5.79
N ALA A 101 15.16 11.67 6.80
CA ALA A 101 15.51 11.96 8.18
C ALA A 101 16.76 11.17 8.62
N ALA A 102 16.79 9.86 8.37
CA ALA A 102 17.94 9.01 8.68
C ALA A 102 19.22 9.46 7.95
N ALA A 103 19.10 9.88 6.67
CA ALA A 103 20.24 10.37 5.89
C ALA A 103 20.77 11.73 6.37
N MET A 104 19.93 12.54 7.03
CA MET A 104 20.27 13.88 7.55
C MET A 104 20.54 13.88 9.07
N ASP A 105 20.50 12.70 9.73
CA ASP A 105 20.63 12.54 11.19
C ASP A 105 19.57 13.35 11.97
N ILE A 106 18.33 13.39 11.43
CA ILE A 106 17.18 14.04 12.05
C ILE A 106 16.31 12.98 12.73
N GLU A 107 15.86 13.26 13.96
CA GLU A 107 14.88 12.40 14.63
C GLU A 107 13.56 12.36 13.86
N ALA A 108 13.03 11.15 13.60
CA ALA A 108 11.73 10.97 13.01
C ALA A 108 10.91 9.94 13.79
N ARG A 109 9.61 10.19 13.98
CA ARG A 109 8.73 9.29 14.72
C ARG A 109 7.29 9.37 14.25
N PHE A 110 6.57 8.26 14.41
CA PHE A 110 5.12 8.20 14.25
C PHE A 110 4.41 8.80 15.46
N ILE A 111 3.32 9.53 15.21
CA ILE A 111 2.60 10.30 16.23
C ILE A 111 1.10 10.03 16.29
N ASP A 112 0.57 9.13 15.47
CA ASP A 112 -0.87 8.82 15.44
C ASP A 112 -1.23 7.72 16.46
N LEU A 113 -2.52 7.58 16.73
CA LEU A 113 -3.06 6.55 17.59
C LEU A 113 -2.74 5.14 17.06
N PRO A 114 -2.44 4.17 17.96
CA PRO A 114 -2.39 2.76 17.58
C PRO A 114 -3.71 2.27 16.96
N TYR A 115 -3.62 1.32 16.04
CA TYR A 115 -4.76 0.76 15.32
C TYR A 115 -5.92 0.31 16.23
N SER A 116 -5.59 -0.42 17.32
CA SER A 116 -6.55 -0.86 18.31
C SER A 116 -7.36 0.29 18.92
N LYS A 117 -6.69 1.43 19.20
CA LYS A 117 -7.33 2.60 19.80
C LYS A 117 -8.30 3.27 18.83
N ILE A 118 -7.90 3.39 17.57
CA ILE A 118 -8.78 3.93 16.53
C ILE A 118 -10.03 3.05 16.37
N LEU A 119 -9.87 1.73 16.31
CA LEU A 119 -11.00 0.80 16.21
C LEU A 119 -11.97 0.92 17.39
N ILE A 120 -11.45 0.97 18.62
CA ILE A 120 -12.28 1.09 19.84
C ILE A 120 -13.03 2.43 19.82
N THR A 121 -12.31 3.55 19.60
CA THR A 121 -12.93 4.88 19.53
C THR A 121 -14.02 4.97 18.46
N THR A 122 -13.75 4.40 17.28
CA THR A 122 -14.75 4.35 16.20
C THR A 122 -15.97 3.51 16.61
N ALA A 123 -15.77 2.40 17.31
CA ALA A 123 -16.87 1.56 17.78
C ALA A 123 -17.74 2.26 18.83
N GLU A 124 -17.13 2.96 19.77
CA GLU A 124 -17.81 3.74 20.81
C GLU A 124 -18.63 4.90 20.21
N ASN A 125 -18.13 5.53 19.15
CA ASN A 125 -18.73 6.69 18.52
C ASN A 125 -19.72 6.36 17.38
N LYS A 126 -19.95 5.09 17.06
CA LYS A 126 -20.86 4.67 15.97
C LYS A 126 -22.27 5.29 16.02
N GLY A 127 -22.74 5.61 17.20
CA GLY A 127 -24.06 6.23 17.42
C GLY A 127 -24.18 7.70 17.00
N LEU A 128 -23.05 8.37 16.73
CA LEU A 128 -23.01 9.80 16.37
C LEU A 128 -23.23 10.05 14.88
N ARG A 129 -23.20 9.03 14.02
CA ARG A 129 -23.33 9.18 12.56
C ARG A 129 -24.67 9.77 12.17
N SER A 130 -24.64 10.87 11.41
CA SER A 130 -25.81 11.55 10.86
C SER A 130 -26.46 10.82 9.69
N ASN A 131 -25.72 10.01 8.95
CA ASN A 131 -26.20 9.27 7.78
C ASN A 131 -26.09 7.75 7.99
N LYS A 132 -27.24 7.05 7.88
CA LYS A 132 -27.33 5.59 8.04
C LYS A 132 -26.88 4.78 6.81
N ASP A 133 -26.39 5.41 5.77
CA ASP A 133 -25.88 4.72 4.60
C ASP A 133 -24.56 4.03 4.94
N LYS A 134 -24.60 2.70 4.85
CA LYS A 134 -23.62 1.73 5.30
C LYS A 134 -22.30 1.73 4.50
N HIS A 135 -21.68 2.86 4.26
CA HIS A 135 -20.35 2.87 3.68
C HIS A 135 -19.32 2.86 4.79
N SER A 136 -18.52 1.80 4.78
CA SER A 136 -17.40 1.60 5.69
C SER A 136 -16.38 2.73 5.53
N TYR A 137 -15.72 3.12 6.62
CA TYR A 137 -14.59 4.03 6.69
C TYR A 137 -13.43 3.70 5.76
N THR A 138 -13.42 2.49 5.24
CA THR A 138 -12.39 1.91 4.38
C THR A 138 -12.59 2.21 2.90
N ASP A 139 -13.54 3.08 2.54
CA ASP A 139 -13.96 3.20 1.16
C ASP A 139 -13.60 4.59 0.59
N ASP A 140 -12.57 4.64 -0.27
CA ASP A 140 -12.26 5.78 -1.16
C ASP A 140 -13.49 6.27 -1.94
N SER A 141 -14.54 5.46 -1.97
CA SER A 141 -15.80 5.78 -2.64
C SER A 141 -16.41 7.09 -2.16
N ARG A 142 -16.23 7.49 -0.90
CA ARG A 142 -16.78 8.76 -0.39
C ARG A 142 -16.21 9.98 -1.11
N LEU A 143 -14.89 10.05 -1.29
CA LEU A 143 -14.26 11.16 -2.00
C LEU A 143 -14.51 11.07 -3.51
N ILE A 144 -14.30 9.87 -4.07
CA ILE A 144 -14.52 9.65 -5.52
C ILE A 144 -15.96 9.94 -5.92
N TYR A 145 -16.93 9.60 -5.06
CA TYR A 145 -18.36 9.87 -5.29
C TYR A 145 -18.85 11.17 -4.65
N SER A 146 -17.99 11.98 -4.01
CA SER A 146 -18.38 13.27 -3.47
C SER A 146 -18.92 14.17 -4.58
N LYS A 147 -19.90 15.00 -4.24
CA LYS A 147 -20.46 15.99 -5.19
C LYS A 147 -19.37 16.94 -5.69
N PHE A 148 -18.39 17.22 -4.84
CA PHE A 148 -17.25 18.07 -5.16
C PHE A 148 -16.37 17.42 -6.24
N CYS A 149 -15.89 16.20 -6.05
CA CYS A 149 -15.06 15.50 -7.04
C CYS A 149 -15.76 15.32 -8.38
N LYS A 150 -17.06 14.97 -8.37
CA LYS A 150 -17.86 14.89 -9.60
C LYS A 150 -17.90 16.23 -10.36
N LYS A 151 -18.22 17.32 -9.65
CA LYS A 151 -18.24 18.66 -10.26
C LYS A 151 -16.85 19.10 -10.73
N LEU A 152 -15.80 18.71 -10.02
CA LEU A 152 -14.43 19.00 -10.39
C LEU A 152 -14.08 18.31 -11.71
N CYS A 153 -14.35 17.02 -11.84
CA CYS A 153 -14.15 16.26 -13.06
C CYS A 153 -14.99 16.81 -14.23
N GLU A 154 -16.27 17.13 -14.00
CA GLU A 154 -17.15 17.74 -15.01
C GLU A 154 -16.61 19.09 -15.51
N LYS A 155 -16.08 19.94 -14.61
CA LYS A 155 -15.53 21.26 -14.98
C LYS A 155 -14.16 21.20 -15.66
N THR A 156 -13.40 20.16 -15.39
CA THR A 156 -12.07 19.96 -15.99
C THR A 156 -12.10 19.02 -17.21
N ASP A 157 -13.28 18.51 -17.57
CA ASP A 157 -13.50 17.58 -18.67
C ASP A 157 -12.64 16.29 -18.53
N LEU A 158 -12.56 15.79 -17.28
CA LEU A 158 -11.83 14.57 -16.96
C LEU A 158 -12.79 13.45 -16.53
N ARG A 159 -12.43 12.20 -16.88
CA ARG A 159 -13.29 11.02 -16.72
C ARG A 159 -13.47 10.61 -15.27
N THR A 160 -12.37 10.70 -14.50
CA THR A 160 -12.31 10.22 -13.12
C THR A 160 -11.47 11.16 -12.25
N PHE A 161 -11.65 11.02 -10.94
CA PHE A 161 -10.82 11.73 -9.98
C PHE A 161 -9.35 11.32 -10.07
N GLU A 162 -9.11 10.07 -10.44
CA GLU A 162 -7.75 9.55 -10.66
C GLU A 162 -7.02 10.25 -11.79
N GLU A 163 -7.71 10.48 -12.90
CA GLU A 163 -7.16 11.25 -14.02
C GLU A 163 -6.91 12.70 -13.63
N PHE A 164 -7.81 13.29 -12.82
CA PHE A 164 -7.61 14.61 -12.24
C PHE A 164 -6.36 14.66 -11.36
N TRP A 165 -6.19 13.66 -10.46
CA TRP A 165 -5.03 13.59 -9.58
C TRP A 165 -3.73 13.46 -10.38
N GLU A 166 -3.67 12.54 -11.35
CA GLU A 166 -2.48 12.34 -12.20
C GLU A 166 -2.10 13.63 -12.93
N LYS A 167 -3.07 14.32 -13.51
CA LYS A 167 -2.80 15.56 -14.24
C LYS A 167 -2.29 16.68 -13.33
N TYR A 168 -3.02 16.99 -12.27
CA TYR A 168 -2.80 18.23 -11.50
C TYR A 168 -1.85 18.06 -10.32
N PHE A 169 -1.78 16.88 -9.70
CA PHE A 169 -0.91 16.66 -8.54
C PHE A 169 0.35 15.89 -8.89
N GLU A 170 0.28 14.95 -9.82
CA GLU A 170 1.46 14.19 -10.22
C GLU A 170 2.24 14.93 -11.31
N ILE A 171 1.68 15.14 -12.49
CA ILE A 171 2.41 15.73 -13.63
C ILE A 171 2.70 17.21 -13.38
N GLU A 172 1.65 18.01 -13.15
CA GLU A 172 1.84 19.46 -12.91
C GLU A 172 2.55 19.75 -11.59
N GLY A 173 2.39 18.90 -10.58
CA GLY A 173 3.05 19.03 -9.29
C GLY A 173 4.57 19.00 -9.36
N LEU A 174 5.17 18.40 -10.39
CA LEU A 174 6.62 18.40 -10.62
C LEU A 174 7.17 19.78 -11.00
N ARG A 175 6.33 20.63 -11.56
CA ARG A 175 6.70 21.98 -12.04
C ARG A 175 6.58 23.04 -10.96
N LEU A 176 5.95 22.71 -9.84
CA LEU A 176 5.68 23.66 -8.77
C LEU A 176 6.89 23.79 -7.82
N SER A 177 6.99 24.97 -7.21
CA SER A 177 7.82 25.12 -6.01
C SER A 177 7.22 24.29 -4.86
N VAL A 178 8.04 23.99 -3.84
CA VAL A 178 7.54 23.32 -2.63
C VAL A 178 6.35 24.10 -2.02
N GLN A 179 6.48 25.41 -1.95
CA GLN A 179 5.44 26.27 -1.36
C GLN A 179 4.14 26.23 -2.17
N ASP A 180 4.22 26.34 -3.51
CA ASP A 180 3.03 26.31 -4.37
C ASP A 180 2.36 24.94 -4.34
N PHE A 181 3.13 23.85 -4.34
CA PHE A 181 2.60 22.50 -4.22
C PHE A 181 1.88 22.28 -2.88
N VAL A 182 2.50 22.68 -1.77
CA VAL A 182 1.87 22.58 -0.44
C VAL A 182 0.60 23.41 -0.38
N GLN A 183 0.61 24.64 -0.95
CA GLN A 183 -0.59 25.48 -0.99
C GLN A 183 -1.70 24.88 -1.81
N GLN A 184 -1.41 24.27 -2.96
CA GLN A 184 -2.37 23.58 -3.81
C GLN A 184 -2.97 22.37 -3.08
N MET A 185 -2.12 21.55 -2.46
CA MET A 185 -2.53 20.37 -1.70
C MET A 185 -3.40 20.77 -0.49
N TYR A 186 -2.98 21.78 0.26
CA TYR A 186 -3.73 22.28 1.41
C TYR A 186 -5.10 22.83 1.01
N THR A 187 -5.18 23.56 -0.10
CA THR A 187 -6.46 24.06 -0.63
C THR A 187 -7.42 22.94 -0.98
N TYR A 188 -6.92 21.90 -1.67
CA TYR A 188 -7.68 20.70 -1.97
C TYR A 188 -8.21 20.02 -0.70
N CYS A 189 -7.35 19.86 0.29
CA CYS A 189 -7.68 19.20 1.56
C CYS A 189 -8.69 19.98 2.41
N ILE A 190 -8.60 21.30 2.43
CA ILE A 190 -9.62 22.15 3.08
C ILE A 190 -11.00 21.94 2.46
N ILE A 191 -11.07 21.94 1.12
CA ILE A 191 -12.36 21.83 0.43
C ILE A 191 -12.98 20.45 0.70
N THR A 192 -12.18 19.39 0.64
CA THR A 192 -12.66 18.03 0.93
C THR A 192 -13.10 17.85 2.38
N ARG A 193 -12.38 18.47 3.32
CA ARG A 193 -12.74 18.40 4.73
C ARG A 193 -14.03 19.15 5.06
N ASN A 194 -14.28 20.27 4.42
CA ASN A 194 -15.50 21.06 4.67
C ASN A 194 -16.79 20.38 4.20
N ASP A 195 -16.70 19.30 3.43
CA ASP A 195 -17.86 18.47 3.06
C ASP A 195 -18.29 17.51 4.19
N GLU A 196 -17.48 17.34 5.25
CA GLU A 196 -17.76 16.45 6.37
C GLU A 196 -18.31 17.21 7.59
N THR A 197 -19.21 16.57 8.34
CA THR A 197 -19.74 17.14 9.59
C THR A 197 -18.86 16.76 10.79
N GLU A 198 -18.91 17.55 11.87
CA GLU A 198 -18.20 17.22 13.11
C GLU A 198 -18.63 15.86 13.68
N ASP A 199 -19.92 15.52 13.58
CA ASP A 199 -20.43 14.24 14.06
C ASP A 199 -19.86 13.06 13.24
N ASP A 200 -19.70 13.21 11.93
CA ASP A 200 -19.07 12.19 11.08
C ASP A 200 -17.59 12.06 11.39
N LEU A 201 -16.87 13.16 11.61
CA LEU A 201 -15.46 13.18 12.00
C LEU A 201 -15.21 12.59 13.40
N ALA A 202 -16.16 12.79 14.33
CA ALA A 202 -16.12 12.16 15.65
C ALA A 202 -16.38 10.66 15.57
N ALA A 203 -17.40 10.26 14.77
CA ALA A 203 -17.83 8.88 14.61
C ALA A 203 -16.74 7.99 13.99
N ASP A 204 -15.86 8.57 13.21
CA ASP A 204 -14.80 7.83 12.53
C ASP A 204 -13.44 7.83 13.25
N GLY A 205 -13.36 8.51 14.34
CA GLY A 205 -12.15 8.63 15.12
C GLY A 205 -11.17 9.69 14.59
N THR A 206 -11.53 10.46 13.54
CA THR A 206 -10.69 11.54 12.99
C THR A 206 -10.34 12.56 14.06
N LEU A 207 -11.34 13.06 14.81
CA LEU A 207 -11.11 14.06 15.85
C LEU A 207 -10.21 13.53 16.98
N ALA A 208 -10.37 12.27 17.37
CA ALA A 208 -9.52 11.65 18.39
C ALA A 208 -8.06 11.51 17.93
N ARG A 209 -7.85 11.10 16.66
CA ARG A 209 -6.52 11.04 16.05
C ARG A 209 -5.85 12.42 15.99
N GLU A 210 -6.60 13.44 15.56
CA GLU A 210 -6.09 14.82 15.48
C GLU A 210 -5.74 15.40 16.83
N ASN A 211 -6.58 15.20 17.86
CA ASN A 211 -6.26 15.59 19.22
C ASN A 211 -4.97 14.91 19.71
N HIS A 212 -4.81 13.60 19.45
CA HIS A 212 -3.62 12.86 19.83
C HIS A 212 -2.37 13.39 19.11
N MET A 213 -2.43 13.52 17.78
CA MET A 213 -1.32 14.06 16.99
C MET A 213 -0.96 15.50 17.39
N ALA A 214 -1.96 16.37 17.64
CA ALA A 214 -1.74 17.74 18.09
C ALA A 214 -1.02 17.79 19.45
N LEU A 215 -1.36 16.88 20.38
CA LEU A 215 -0.63 16.75 21.65
C LEU A 215 0.84 16.40 21.42
N ARG A 216 1.14 15.43 20.54
CA ARG A 216 2.50 15.03 20.21
C ARG A 216 3.31 16.14 19.52
N ILE A 217 2.66 16.90 18.61
CA ILE A 217 3.27 18.08 17.98
C ILE A 217 3.58 19.14 19.04
N LYS A 218 2.64 19.41 19.94
CA LYS A 218 2.84 20.38 21.02
C LYS A 218 3.94 19.96 22.00
N GLU A 219 4.06 18.68 22.30
CA GLU A 219 5.16 18.14 23.11
C GLU A 219 6.51 18.36 22.40
N ALA A 220 6.60 18.06 21.11
CA ALA A 220 7.83 18.25 20.33
C ALA A 220 8.24 19.74 20.24
N LEU A 221 7.29 20.64 20.12
CA LEU A 221 7.56 22.11 20.07
C LEU A 221 8.15 22.68 21.34
N LYS A 222 8.09 21.96 22.50
CA LYS A 222 8.75 22.40 23.74
C LYS A 222 10.27 22.26 23.67
N ASP A 223 10.73 21.20 22.99
CA ASP A 223 12.14 20.80 22.96
C ASP A 223 12.84 21.18 21.63
N ASN A 224 12.04 21.46 20.59
CA ASN A 224 12.53 21.70 19.24
C ASN A 224 12.06 23.05 18.68
N LYS A 225 12.92 23.75 17.95
CA LYS A 225 12.60 25.03 17.32
C LYS A 225 11.87 24.88 16.00
N LYS A 226 12.20 23.82 15.25
CA LYS A 226 11.64 23.52 13.93
C LYS A 226 11.08 22.12 13.91
N VAL A 227 9.76 22.01 13.94
CA VAL A 227 9.02 20.75 13.87
C VAL A 227 8.36 20.66 12.50
N LEU A 228 8.58 19.56 11.79
CA LEU A 228 7.87 19.24 10.56
C LEU A 228 6.87 18.11 10.84
N ALA A 229 5.58 18.38 10.64
CA ALA A 229 4.55 17.36 10.71
C ALA A 229 4.16 16.91 9.29
N VAL A 230 4.26 15.60 9.04
CA VAL A 230 3.90 14.94 7.79
C VAL A 230 2.64 14.14 8.04
N THR A 231 1.53 14.62 7.53
CA THR A 231 0.21 14.01 7.74
C THR A 231 -0.54 13.91 6.42
N GLY A 232 -1.50 13.00 6.32
CA GLY A 232 -2.51 13.05 5.29
C GLY A 232 -3.17 14.43 5.29
N GLY A 233 -3.30 15.04 4.12
CA GLY A 233 -3.70 16.43 4.01
C GLY A 233 -5.04 16.77 4.66
N PHE A 234 -5.92 15.77 4.81
CA PHE A 234 -7.22 15.93 5.48
C PHE A 234 -7.09 16.31 6.96
N HIS A 235 -6.07 15.80 7.66
CA HIS A 235 -5.81 16.13 9.05
C HIS A 235 -5.18 17.51 9.22
N SER A 236 -4.58 18.06 8.16
CA SER A 236 -3.81 19.32 8.22
C SER A 236 -4.63 20.51 8.72
N LEU A 237 -5.90 20.64 8.30
CA LEU A 237 -6.78 21.73 8.77
C LEU A 237 -7.14 21.55 10.25
N GLY A 238 -7.58 20.35 10.63
CA GLY A 238 -7.95 20.09 12.04
C GLY A 238 -6.76 20.27 12.99
N LEU A 239 -5.58 19.81 12.60
CA LEU A 239 -4.35 20.01 13.39
C LEU A 239 -3.98 21.50 13.51
N TYR A 240 -4.07 22.26 12.40
CA TYR A 240 -3.81 23.69 12.41
C TYR A 240 -4.76 24.43 13.37
N GLU A 241 -6.06 24.12 13.33
CA GLU A 241 -7.07 24.75 14.18
C GLU A 241 -6.87 24.38 15.66
N LEU A 242 -6.58 23.12 15.97
CA LEU A 242 -6.30 22.64 17.32
C LEU A 242 -5.05 23.32 17.91
N LEU A 243 -3.97 23.39 17.14
CA LEU A 243 -2.72 24.02 17.59
C LEU A 243 -2.87 25.54 17.76
N LYS A 244 -3.67 26.19 16.90
CA LYS A 244 -3.92 27.64 16.97
C LYS A 244 -4.84 28.03 18.13
N SER A 245 -5.89 27.26 18.37
CA SER A 245 -6.87 27.53 19.45
C SER A 245 -6.39 27.07 20.81
N ASP A 246 -5.39 26.24 20.87
CA ASP A 246 -4.89 25.55 22.07
C ASP A 246 -5.98 24.71 22.80
N ASN A 247 -7.05 24.35 22.08
CA ASN A 247 -8.17 23.59 22.62
C ASN A 247 -8.00 22.08 22.35
N ILE A 248 -6.86 21.54 22.72
CA ILE A 248 -6.53 20.14 22.50
C ILE A 248 -7.08 19.30 23.65
N GLN A 249 -7.92 18.33 23.33
CA GLN A 249 -8.51 17.43 24.31
C GLN A 249 -7.67 16.16 24.43
N LYS A 250 -7.44 15.73 25.68
CA LYS A 250 -6.77 14.45 25.92
C LYS A 250 -7.81 13.33 25.89
N GLU A 251 -7.70 12.47 24.89
CA GLU A 251 -8.57 11.31 24.74
C GLU A 251 -8.42 10.32 25.90
N LYS A 252 -9.55 9.78 26.37
CA LYS A 252 -9.58 8.71 27.36
C LYS A 252 -9.40 7.36 26.66
N LEU A 253 -8.16 6.96 26.44
CA LEU A 253 -7.84 5.71 25.78
C LEU A 253 -7.89 4.53 26.75
N HIS A 254 -8.49 3.42 26.34
CA HIS A 254 -8.48 2.17 27.08
C HIS A 254 -7.05 1.62 27.22
N LYS A 255 -6.71 1.13 28.41
CA LYS A 255 -5.44 0.41 28.60
C LYS A 255 -5.59 -1.02 28.07
N LEU A 256 -4.80 -1.35 27.06
CA LEU A 256 -4.72 -2.67 26.47
C LEU A 256 -3.52 -3.44 27.00
N SER A 257 -3.61 -4.76 26.96
CA SER A 257 -2.49 -5.63 27.25
C SER A 257 -1.60 -5.75 26.01
N GLN A 258 -0.29 -5.74 26.19
CA GLN A 258 0.68 -6.02 25.12
C GLN A 258 0.47 -7.40 24.45
N LYS A 259 -0.28 -8.31 25.12
CA LYS A 259 -0.65 -9.62 24.54
C LYS A 259 -1.85 -9.54 23.58
N ASP A 260 -2.63 -8.47 23.65
CA ASP A 260 -3.85 -8.30 22.88
C ASP A 260 -3.60 -7.49 21.60
N GLU A 261 -2.49 -6.79 21.49
CA GLU A 261 -2.12 -6.01 20.29
C GLU A 261 -0.64 -6.13 19.95
N GLY A 262 -0.31 -5.98 18.68
CA GLY A 262 1.08 -5.98 18.23
C GLY A 262 1.24 -5.41 16.83
N CYS A 263 2.49 -5.04 16.54
CA CYS A 263 2.93 -4.54 15.26
C CYS A 263 4.19 -5.28 14.82
N PHE A 264 4.24 -5.74 13.57
CA PHE A 264 5.38 -6.46 13.02
C PHE A 264 5.68 -6.00 11.60
N PRO A 265 6.96 -5.85 11.23
CA PRO A 265 7.33 -5.63 9.84
C PRO A 265 7.21 -6.95 9.06
N VAL A 266 6.56 -6.90 7.92
CA VAL A 266 6.38 -8.05 7.03
C VAL A 266 6.79 -7.70 5.60
N ALA A 267 7.34 -8.67 4.89
CA ALA A 267 7.54 -8.53 3.46
C ALA A 267 6.17 -8.43 2.76
N TYR A 268 6.05 -7.49 1.83
CA TYR A 268 4.80 -7.27 1.10
C TYR A 268 5.04 -7.43 -0.40
N SER A 269 4.00 -7.56 -1.21
CA SER A 269 4.12 -7.63 -2.67
C SER A 269 3.36 -6.49 -3.33
N TYR A 270 3.80 -6.07 -4.52
CA TYR A 270 3.05 -5.10 -5.31
C TYR A 270 1.65 -5.59 -5.64
N GLU A 271 1.48 -6.88 -5.92
CA GLU A 271 0.17 -7.49 -6.18
C GLU A 271 -0.78 -7.35 -4.97
N ALA A 272 -0.25 -7.56 -3.75
CA ALA A 272 -1.04 -7.39 -2.52
C ALA A 272 -1.29 -5.90 -2.19
N ALA A 273 -0.41 -5.01 -2.62
CA ALA A 273 -0.57 -3.57 -2.48
C ALA A 273 -1.56 -2.99 -3.49
N ASP A 274 -1.81 -3.67 -4.62
CA ASP A 274 -2.69 -3.17 -5.68
C ASP A 274 -4.17 -3.22 -5.28
N ALA A 275 -4.84 -2.10 -5.42
CA ALA A 275 -6.27 -1.93 -5.11
C ALA A 275 -7.19 -2.86 -5.91
N LEU A 276 -6.78 -3.22 -7.14
CA LEU A 276 -7.57 -4.05 -8.03
C LEU A 276 -7.51 -5.54 -7.67
N SER A 277 -6.54 -5.96 -6.88
CA SER A 277 -6.31 -7.37 -6.51
C SER A 277 -7.07 -7.82 -5.26
N GLY A 278 -7.97 -6.98 -4.71
CA GLY A 278 -8.94 -7.39 -3.68
C GLY A 278 -8.46 -7.29 -2.24
N TYR A 279 -7.24 -6.84 -1.98
CA TYR A 279 -6.80 -6.43 -0.64
C TYR A 279 -6.90 -4.91 -0.50
N ALA A 280 -7.47 -4.45 0.61
CA ALA A 280 -7.88 -3.08 0.87
C ALA A 280 -6.73 -2.05 1.02
N SER A 281 -5.58 -2.23 0.38
CA SER A 281 -4.47 -1.28 0.47
C SER A 281 -4.60 -0.05 -0.44
N GLY A 282 -5.47 -0.10 -1.45
CA GLY A 282 -5.90 1.06 -2.24
C GLY A 282 -4.86 1.70 -3.17
N ILE A 283 -3.67 1.12 -3.32
CA ILE A 283 -2.66 1.62 -4.25
C ILE A 283 -2.99 1.09 -5.65
N GLN A 284 -3.21 1.99 -6.61
CA GLN A 284 -3.34 1.58 -8.01
C GLN A 284 -1.97 1.61 -8.68
N ARG A 285 -1.62 0.53 -9.42
CA ARG A 285 -0.43 0.48 -10.26
C ARG A 285 0.87 0.82 -9.48
N PRO A 286 1.12 0.19 -8.32
CA PRO A 286 2.15 0.63 -7.37
C PRO A 286 3.58 0.60 -7.94
N TYR A 287 3.91 -0.33 -8.82
CA TYR A 287 5.24 -0.41 -9.41
C TYR A 287 5.51 0.74 -10.40
N PHE A 288 4.49 1.20 -11.12
CA PHE A 288 4.63 2.38 -12.00
C PHE A 288 5.06 3.61 -11.19
N TYR A 289 4.41 3.86 -10.06
CA TYR A 289 4.76 4.99 -9.20
C TYR A 289 6.15 4.84 -8.57
N ASP A 290 6.56 3.62 -8.24
CA ASP A 290 7.93 3.37 -7.80
C ASP A 290 8.97 3.61 -8.91
N CYS A 291 8.64 3.33 -10.17
CA CYS A 291 9.50 3.68 -11.31
C CYS A 291 9.62 5.20 -11.48
N VAL A 292 8.52 5.95 -11.35
CA VAL A 292 8.52 7.41 -11.37
C VAL A 292 9.40 7.94 -10.23
N MET A 293 9.18 7.47 -8.99
CA MET A 293 9.94 7.90 -7.82
C MET A 293 11.45 7.61 -7.98
N ASN A 294 11.79 6.43 -8.47
CA ASN A 294 13.18 6.06 -8.71
C ASN A 294 13.87 7.01 -9.72
N LYS A 295 13.18 7.39 -10.78
CA LYS A 295 13.72 8.39 -11.74
C LYS A 295 13.85 9.77 -11.09
N LEU A 296 12.84 10.21 -10.31
CA LEU A 296 12.87 11.51 -9.62
C LEU A 296 14.02 11.65 -8.62
N ILE A 297 14.38 10.57 -7.92
CA ILE A 297 15.50 10.60 -6.96
C ILE A 297 16.86 10.76 -7.69
N HIS A 298 16.97 10.28 -8.92
CA HIS A 298 18.23 10.22 -9.66
C HIS A 298 18.35 11.25 -10.79
N CYS A 299 17.32 12.08 -11.03
CA CYS A 299 17.37 13.14 -12.05
C CYS A 299 17.73 14.50 -11.42
N ASP A 300 18.38 15.33 -12.20
CA ASP A 300 18.64 16.74 -11.86
C ASP A 300 17.43 17.63 -12.23
N ASP A 301 16.72 17.28 -13.31
CA ASP A 301 15.51 17.95 -13.78
C ASP A 301 14.35 16.95 -13.84
N PRO A 302 13.23 17.21 -13.13
CA PRO A 302 12.09 16.31 -13.14
C PRO A 302 11.27 16.35 -14.44
N ALA A 303 11.52 17.31 -15.33
CA ALA A 303 10.81 17.44 -16.60
C ALA A 303 11.02 16.19 -17.48
N GLY A 304 9.92 15.62 -18.00
CA GLY A 304 9.94 14.43 -18.84
C GLY A 304 9.93 13.11 -18.08
N VAL A 305 10.07 13.09 -16.76
CA VAL A 305 10.13 11.83 -15.97
C VAL A 305 8.87 10.98 -16.13
N TYR A 306 7.70 11.62 -16.15
CA TYR A 306 6.45 10.90 -16.37
C TYR A 306 6.36 10.34 -17.78
N SER A 307 6.61 11.16 -18.80
CA SER A 307 6.61 10.73 -20.20
C SER A 307 7.59 9.59 -20.47
N ASP A 308 8.80 9.67 -19.89
CA ASP A 308 9.81 8.61 -20.03
C ASP A 308 9.39 7.31 -19.33
N THR A 309 8.71 7.41 -18.18
CA THR A 309 8.24 6.22 -17.47
C THR A 309 7.06 5.56 -18.20
N VAL A 310 6.16 6.36 -18.75
CA VAL A 310 5.05 5.89 -19.58
C VAL A 310 5.56 5.24 -20.87
N LEU A 311 6.60 5.81 -21.48
CA LEU A 311 7.25 5.21 -22.67
C LEU A 311 7.91 3.86 -22.33
N ASP A 312 8.60 3.75 -21.19
CA ASP A 312 9.16 2.48 -20.73
C ASP A 312 8.06 1.42 -20.53
N LEU A 313 6.91 1.82 -19.98
CA LEU A 313 5.75 0.93 -19.81
C LEU A 313 5.15 0.52 -21.15
N LEU A 314 5.05 1.43 -22.13
CA LEU A 314 4.62 1.09 -23.48
C LEU A 314 5.54 0.04 -24.12
N ILE A 315 6.87 0.26 -24.07
CA ILE A 315 7.87 -0.70 -24.59
C ILE A 315 7.76 -2.03 -23.86
N GLY A 316 7.59 -2.02 -22.54
CA GLY A 316 7.36 -3.20 -21.72
C GLY A 316 6.11 -3.97 -22.16
N THR A 317 5.03 -3.25 -22.47
CA THR A 317 3.77 -3.82 -22.94
C THR A 317 3.93 -4.49 -24.32
N VAL A 318 4.63 -3.86 -25.26
CA VAL A 318 4.93 -4.44 -26.57
C VAL A 318 5.69 -5.76 -26.41
N ARG A 319 6.73 -5.78 -25.58
CA ARG A 319 7.51 -7.00 -25.27
C ARG A 319 6.67 -8.08 -24.60
N ALA A 320 5.72 -7.69 -23.75
CA ALA A 320 4.82 -8.64 -23.12
C ALA A 320 3.82 -9.21 -24.12
N CYS A 321 3.30 -8.40 -25.04
CA CYS A 321 2.44 -8.86 -26.14
C CYS A 321 3.16 -9.90 -27.02
N ASP A 322 4.41 -9.64 -27.39
CA ASP A 322 5.22 -10.59 -28.17
C ASP A 322 5.39 -11.95 -27.45
N LYS A 323 5.66 -11.93 -26.14
CA LYS A 323 5.75 -13.15 -25.32
C LYS A 323 4.44 -13.96 -25.20
N HIS A 324 3.32 -13.32 -25.43
CA HIS A 324 1.98 -13.92 -25.41
C HIS A 324 1.39 -14.15 -26.80
N ASP A 325 2.22 -14.10 -27.84
CA ASP A 325 1.81 -14.29 -29.24
C ASP A 325 0.71 -13.31 -29.70
N ILE A 326 0.67 -12.11 -29.11
CA ILE A 326 -0.26 -11.04 -29.50
C ILE A 326 0.43 -10.20 -30.58
N PRO A 327 -0.14 -10.09 -31.77
CA PRO A 327 0.51 -9.45 -32.92
C PRO A 327 0.47 -7.91 -32.78
N VAL A 328 1.48 -7.34 -32.14
CA VAL A 328 1.74 -5.89 -32.06
C VAL A 328 3.00 -5.57 -32.83
N SER A 329 2.88 -4.77 -33.90
CA SER A 329 4.01 -4.38 -34.74
C SER A 329 4.73 -3.13 -34.21
N MET A 330 5.94 -2.87 -34.67
CA MET A 330 6.65 -1.61 -34.38
C MET A 330 5.89 -0.39 -34.91
N ALA A 331 5.11 -0.54 -35.99
CA ALA A 331 4.25 0.52 -36.52
C ALA A 331 3.10 0.83 -35.52
N ASP A 332 2.50 -0.21 -34.91
CA ASP A 332 1.45 -0.04 -33.89
C ASP A 332 2.05 0.66 -32.64
N ALA A 333 3.27 0.30 -32.22
CA ALA A 333 3.95 0.96 -31.10
C ALA A 333 4.26 2.43 -31.39
N SER A 334 4.76 2.76 -32.60
CA SER A 334 5.00 4.15 -33.01
C SER A 334 3.70 4.95 -33.11
N ALA A 335 2.61 4.33 -33.59
CA ALA A 335 1.30 4.95 -33.63
C ALA A 335 0.79 5.24 -32.21
N ALA A 336 0.94 4.30 -31.27
CA ALA A 336 0.59 4.50 -29.87
C ALA A 336 1.39 5.66 -29.24
N GLN A 337 2.70 5.73 -29.47
CA GLN A 337 3.53 6.83 -28.96
C GLN A 337 3.08 8.18 -29.52
N SER A 338 2.84 8.27 -30.84
CA SER A 338 2.36 9.50 -31.47
C SER A 338 1.00 9.91 -30.96
N MET A 339 0.09 8.94 -30.78
CA MET A 339 -1.25 9.18 -30.23
C MET A 339 -1.20 9.67 -28.78
N MET A 340 -0.39 9.04 -27.95
CA MET A 340 -0.18 9.40 -26.55
C MET A 340 0.27 10.88 -26.44
N SER A 341 1.28 11.28 -27.21
CA SER A 341 1.76 12.67 -27.27
C SER A 341 0.69 13.64 -27.78
N GLY A 342 -0.06 13.24 -28.80
CA GLY A 342 -1.16 14.03 -29.35
C GLY A 342 -2.30 14.21 -28.35
N LEU A 343 -2.66 13.18 -27.59
CA LEU A 343 -3.70 13.24 -26.56
C LEU A 343 -3.25 14.13 -25.39
N ALA A 344 -2.02 14.02 -24.94
CA ALA A 344 -1.47 14.89 -23.90
C ALA A 344 -1.54 16.37 -24.32
N ALA A 345 -1.12 16.69 -25.54
CA ALA A 345 -1.21 18.05 -26.09
C ALA A 345 -2.67 18.53 -26.20
N LEU A 346 -3.59 17.70 -26.67
CA LEU A 346 -5.02 18.03 -26.81
C LEU A 346 -5.66 18.30 -25.45
N ARG A 347 -5.29 17.54 -24.42
CA ARG A 347 -5.79 17.68 -23.06
C ARG A 347 -5.09 18.78 -22.26
N GLY A 348 -4.09 19.45 -22.85
CA GLY A 348 -3.30 20.47 -22.18
C GLY A 348 -2.46 19.91 -21.03
N CYS A 349 -1.98 18.66 -21.15
CA CYS A 349 -1.04 18.06 -20.24
C CYS A 349 0.40 18.36 -20.71
N HIS A 350 1.29 18.71 -19.80
CA HIS A 350 2.69 18.95 -20.14
C HIS A 350 3.46 17.67 -20.43
N GLU A 351 3.03 16.55 -19.86
CA GLU A 351 3.61 15.22 -20.05
C GLU A 351 2.53 14.18 -20.29
N CYS A 352 2.93 13.05 -20.88
CA CYS A 352 2.02 11.91 -21.04
C CYS A 352 1.87 11.17 -19.71
N GLY A 353 0.62 10.84 -19.36
CA GLY A 353 0.27 10.03 -18.20
C GLY A 353 -0.19 8.63 -18.59
N LEU A 354 -0.64 7.88 -17.58
CA LEU A 354 -1.16 6.52 -17.76
C LEU A 354 -2.46 6.50 -18.56
N TYR A 355 -3.27 7.55 -18.48
CA TYR A 355 -4.54 7.63 -19.20
C TYR A 355 -4.33 7.83 -20.70
N GLU A 356 -3.35 8.64 -21.10
CA GLU A 356 -2.94 8.78 -22.49
C GLU A 356 -2.39 7.46 -23.05
N LEU A 357 -1.62 6.72 -22.24
CA LEU A 357 -1.10 5.41 -22.61
C LEU A 357 -2.23 4.39 -22.79
N GLU A 358 -3.19 4.32 -21.88
CA GLU A 358 -4.31 3.37 -21.96
C GLU A 358 -5.17 3.61 -23.20
N ASP A 359 -5.46 4.90 -23.50
CA ASP A 359 -6.20 5.29 -24.69
C ASP A 359 -5.42 4.95 -25.98
N ALA A 360 -4.11 5.20 -25.97
CA ALA A 360 -3.23 4.91 -27.11
C ALA A 360 -3.11 3.41 -27.38
N ILE A 361 -2.94 2.59 -26.34
CA ILE A 361 -2.92 1.12 -26.46
C ILE A 361 -4.28 0.62 -26.97
N THR A 362 -5.37 1.13 -26.40
CA THR A 362 -6.72 0.75 -26.82
C THR A 362 -6.93 1.00 -28.32
N SER A 363 -6.48 2.15 -28.80
CA SER A 363 -6.70 2.54 -30.19
C SER A 363 -5.73 1.90 -31.18
N SER A 364 -4.49 1.61 -30.76
CA SER A 364 -3.43 1.14 -31.67
C SER A 364 -3.23 -0.38 -31.65
N PHE A 365 -3.43 -1.04 -30.49
CA PHE A 365 -3.15 -2.48 -30.33
C PHE A 365 -4.41 -3.33 -30.46
N ILE A 366 -5.60 -2.78 -30.16
CA ILE A 366 -6.86 -3.51 -30.24
C ILE A 366 -7.45 -3.33 -31.65
N LYS A 367 -7.39 -4.40 -32.46
CA LYS A 367 -7.91 -4.41 -33.82
C LYS A 367 -9.31 -5.03 -33.83
N GLY A 368 -10.33 -4.21 -34.10
CA GLY A 368 -11.74 -4.64 -34.15
C GLY A 368 -12.50 -4.33 -32.85
N GLU A 369 -13.57 -5.10 -32.59
CA GLU A 369 -14.38 -4.89 -31.38
C GLU A 369 -13.64 -5.30 -30.11
N LYS A 370 -13.86 -4.51 -29.04
CA LYS A 370 -13.27 -4.78 -27.72
C LYS A 370 -13.98 -5.98 -27.09
N THR A 371 -13.32 -7.13 -27.13
CA THR A 371 -13.75 -8.38 -26.49
C THR A 371 -12.79 -8.73 -25.36
N ILE A 372 -13.12 -9.71 -24.52
CA ILE A 372 -12.24 -10.17 -23.44
C ILE A 372 -10.86 -10.60 -23.98
N SER A 373 -10.81 -11.24 -25.14
CA SER A 373 -9.54 -11.67 -25.75
C SER A 373 -8.76 -10.52 -26.40
N SER A 374 -9.44 -9.48 -26.91
CA SER A 374 -8.79 -8.32 -27.50
C SER A 374 -8.32 -7.28 -26.47
N ALA A 375 -8.79 -7.37 -25.21
CA ALA A 375 -8.36 -6.51 -24.11
C ALA A 375 -6.99 -6.91 -23.49
N LEU A 376 -6.44 -8.04 -23.88
CA LEU A 376 -5.18 -8.58 -23.34
C LEU A 376 -4.00 -7.57 -23.30
N PRO A 377 -3.76 -6.70 -24.31
CA PRO A 377 -2.69 -5.70 -24.24
C PRO A 377 -2.85 -4.73 -23.05
N ILE A 378 -4.09 -4.34 -22.72
CA ILE A 378 -4.37 -3.47 -21.57
C ILE A 378 -4.14 -4.24 -20.27
N ASP A 379 -4.58 -5.49 -20.18
CA ASP A 379 -4.36 -6.33 -18.98
C ASP A 379 -2.86 -6.57 -18.75
N LEU A 380 -2.07 -6.73 -19.80
CA LEU A 380 -0.61 -6.85 -19.71
C LEU A 380 0.04 -5.54 -19.24
N MET A 381 -0.41 -4.41 -19.76
CA MET A 381 0.04 -3.09 -19.31
C MET A 381 -0.28 -2.88 -17.83
N HIS A 382 -1.50 -3.19 -17.39
CA HIS A 382 -1.89 -3.10 -15.98
C HIS A 382 -1.05 -4.00 -15.08
N LYS A 383 -0.77 -5.25 -15.49
CA LYS A 383 0.10 -6.16 -14.74
C LYS A 383 1.53 -5.63 -14.62
N LEU A 384 2.06 -5.04 -15.68
CA LEU A 384 3.39 -4.43 -15.64
C LEU A 384 3.42 -3.20 -14.73
N ALA A 385 2.37 -2.38 -14.77
CA ALA A 385 2.25 -1.21 -13.91
C ALA A 385 2.04 -1.56 -12.42
N THR A 386 1.34 -2.67 -12.15
CA THR A 386 1.20 -3.22 -10.78
C THR A 386 2.53 -3.79 -10.28
N GLY A 387 3.27 -4.50 -11.13
CA GLY A 387 4.54 -5.13 -10.78
C GLY A 387 4.39 -6.53 -10.17
N ASP A 388 5.49 -7.28 -10.23
CA ASP A 388 5.56 -8.69 -9.86
C ASP A 388 6.60 -9.01 -8.78
N LYS A 389 7.03 -8.01 -8.01
CA LYS A 389 8.06 -8.18 -6.99
C LYS A 389 7.46 -8.28 -5.59
N THR A 390 8.12 -9.09 -4.76
CA THR A 390 7.90 -9.14 -3.31
C THR A 390 9.12 -8.53 -2.63
N GLY A 391 8.88 -7.73 -1.61
CA GLY A 391 9.94 -7.13 -0.82
C GLY A 391 10.62 -8.12 0.12
N HIS A 392 11.50 -7.60 0.96
CA HIS A 392 12.27 -8.38 1.92
C HIS A 392 12.57 -7.55 3.16
N ILE A 393 12.43 -8.13 4.35
CA ILE A 393 12.81 -7.50 5.61
C ILE A 393 14.24 -7.90 5.96
N GLY A 394 15.09 -6.89 6.14
CA GLY A 394 16.55 -7.11 6.32
C GLY A 394 16.97 -7.47 7.73
N ASP A 395 16.25 -7.04 8.75
CA ASP A 395 16.59 -7.32 10.15
C ASP A 395 15.85 -8.54 10.67
N ILE A 396 16.59 -9.65 10.81
CA ILE A 396 16.05 -10.93 11.29
C ILE A 396 15.69 -10.89 12.78
N ASN A 397 16.28 -10.00 13.57
CA ASN A 397 16.06 -9.95 15.03
C ASN A 397 14.64 -9.50 15.39
N HIS A 398 13.96 -8.79 14.50
CA HIS A 398 12.58 -8.34 14.66
C HIS A 398 11.56 -9.25 13.94
N VAL A 399 12.04 -10.29 13.23
CA VAL A 399 11.18 -11.26 12.56
C VAL A 399 10.78 -12.37 13.55
N PRO A 400 9.49 -12.69 13.68
CA PRO A 400 9.04 -13.79 14.55
C PRO A 400 9.76 -15.10 14.25
N PRO A 401 10.09 -15.90 15.28
CA PRO A 401 10.90 -17.10 15.12
C PRO A 401 10.37 -18.11 14.08
N LEU A 402 9.04 -18.22 13.96
CA LEU A 402 8.46 -19.14 12.96
C LEU A 402 8.63 -18.64 11.52
N ILE A 403 8.69 -17.33 11.29
CA ILE A 403 9.01 -16.79 9.95
C ILE A 403 10.48 -17.07 9.62
N ALA A 404 11.39 -16.87 10.59
CA ALA A 404 12.80 -17.14 10.39
C ALA A 404 13.04 -18.63 10.07
N ASP A 405 12.40 -19.56 10.82
CA ASP A 405 12.45 -20.99 10.55
C ASP A 405 11.88 -21.35 9.17
N PHE A 406 10.72 -20.77 8.82
CA PHE A 406 10.09 -20.95 7.51
C PHE A 406 11.05 -20.55 6.37
N GLU A 407 11.69 -19.40 6.46
CA GLU A 407 12.61 -18.91 5.44
C GLU A 407 13.89 -19.77 5.36
N GLU A 408 14.40 -20.24 6.50
CA GLU A 408 15.51 -21.18 6.57
C GLU A 408 15.17 -22.52 5.91
N GLN A 409 13.98 -23.09 6.19
CA GLN A 409 13.51 -24.30 5.53
C GLN A 409 13.33 -24.11 4.02
N CYS A 410 12.76 -23.00 3.60
CA CYS A 410 12.64 -22.66 2.18
C CYS A 410 14.02 -22.58 1.49
N LYS A 411 15.01 -21.96 2.13
CA LYS A 411 16.38 -21.91 1.64
C LYS A 411 17.02 -23.30 1.57
N ARG A 412 16.86 -24.12 2.61
CA ARG A 412 17.34 -25.51 2.67
C ARG A 412 16.79 -26.34 1.51
N PHE A 413 15.51 -26.21 1.21
CA PHE A 413 14.85 -26.93 0.12
C PHE A 413 14.96 -26.21 -1.24
N ARG A 414 15.67 -25.08 -1.34
CA ARG A 414 15.86 -24.28 -2.55
C ARG A 414 14.53 -23.85 -3.19
N LEU A 415 13.51 -23.55 -2.35
CA LEU A 415 12.24 -23.08 -2.82
C LEU A 415 12.32 -21.59 -3.23
N LYS A 416 11.66 -21.26 -4.33
CA LYS A 416 11.61 -19.88 -4.86
C LYS A 416 10.48 -19.12 -4.17
N ILE A 417 10.75 -18.42 -3.08
CA ILE A 417 9.74 -17.68 -2.31
C ILE A 417 9.63 -16.18 -2.69
N LYS A 418 10.52 -15.70 -3.56
CA LYS A 418 10.53 -14.29 -4.02
C LYS A 418 9.79 -14.07 -5.35
N THR A 419 9.13 -15.11 -5.88
CA THR A 419 8.39 -15.05 -7.14
C THR A 419 6.90 -14.80 -6.86
N VAL A 420 6.29 -13.92 -7.62
CA VAL A 420 4.85 -13.63 -7.53
C VAL A 420 4.01 -14.70 -8.23
N THR A 421 4.57 -15.35 -9.25
CA THR A 421 3.91 -16.48 -9.91
C THR A 421 4.03 -17.75 -9.09
N PRO A 422 2.95 -18.56 -8.97
CA PRO A 422 3.00 -19.83 -8.30
C PRO A 422 4.04 -20.76 -8.93
N ASN A 423 4.87 -21.36 -8.10
CA ASN A 423 5.87 -22.33 -8.52
C ASN A 423 5.28 -23.74 -8.43
N LYS A 424 5.66 -24.60 -9.38
CA LYS A 424 5.32 -26.02 -9.36
C LYS A 424 6.54 -26.85 -9.03
N THR A 425 6.37 -27.87 -8.19
CA THR A 425 7.44 -28.81 -7.86
C THR A 425 6.88 -30.22 -7.72
N GLU A 426 7.69 -31.20 -8.12
CA GLU A 426 7.39 -32.63 -7.93
C GLU A 426 8.27 -33.16 -6.80
N VAL A 427 7.65 -33.80 -5.84
CA VAL A 427 8.31 -34.35 -4.65
C VAL A 427 8.24 -35.87 -4.68
N SER A 428 9.39 -36.52 -4.71
CA SER A 428 9.50 -37.98 -4.68
C SER A 428 9.62 -38.46 -3.24
N LEU A 429 8.63 -39.25 -2.77
CA LEU A 429 8.50 -39.59 -1.35
C LEU A 429 9.59 -40.58 -0.85
N PHE A 430 10.08 -41.44 -1.72
CA PHE A 430 10.91 -42.58 -1.30
C PHE A 430 12.30 -42.64 -1.94
N THR A 431 12.57 -41.80 -2.95
CA THR A 431 13.84 -41.84 -3.67
C THR A 431 14.97 -41.07 -2.98
N THR A 432 14.64 -40.07 -2.17
CA THR A 432 15.62 -39.25 -1.45
C THR A 432 15.10 -38.91 -0.06
N ALA A 433 16.01 -38.85 0.94
CA ALA A 433 15.65 -38.36 2.27
C ALA A 433 15.09 -36.93 2.25
N ASN A 434 15.63 -36.07 1.37
CA ASN A 434 15.12 -34.70 1.18
C ASN A 434 13.70 -34.66 0.62
N GLY A 435 13.28 -35.62 -0.19
CA GLY A 435 11.90 -35.68 -0.72
C GLY A 435 10.86 -35.85 0.38
N MET A 436 11.10 -36.77 1.31
CA MET A 436 10.21 -36.97 2.44
C MET A 436 10.16 -35.74 3.36
N GLU A 437 11.29 -35.12 3.62
CA GLU A 437 11.35 -33.90 4.45
C GLU A 437 10.64 -32.72 3.79
N LEU A 438 10.78 -32.53 2.48
CA LEU A 438 10.08 -31.50 1.71
C LEU A 438 8.58 -31.76 1.70
N SER A 439 8.14 -33.00 1.50
CA SER A 439 6.72 -33.37 1.59
C SER A 439 6.14 -33.03 2.97
N ARG A 440 6.86 -33.40 4.05
CA ARG A 440 6.45 -33.06 5.42
C ARG A 440 6.38 -31.56 5.64
N PHE A 441 7.32 -30.80 5.09
CA PHE A 441 7.30 -29.35 5.17
C PHE A 441 6.06 -28.77 4.51
N PHE A 442 5.72 -29.15 3.28
CA PHE A 442 4.51 -28.68 2.60
C PHE A 442 3.23 -29.09 3.35
N HIS A 443 3.15 -30.32 3.83
CA HIS A 443 2.00 -30.79 4.62
C HIS A 443 1.83 -30.00 5.93
N ARG A 444 2.94 -29.65 6.60
CA ARG A 444 2.91 -28.76 7.78
C ARG A 444 2.34 -27.39 7.42
N MET A 445 2.80 -26.77 6.31
CA MET A 445 2.30 -25.48 5.88
C MET A 445 0.80 -25.49 5.59
N VAL A 446 0.31 -26.55 4.95
CA VAL A 446 -1.15 -26.76 4.72
C VAL A 446 -1.90 -26.93 6.04
N PHE A 447 -1.36 -27.77 6.96
CA PHE A 447 -1.98 -28.00 8.27
C PHE A 447 -2.06 -26.72 9.11
N LEU A 448 -1.04 -25.87 9.03
CA LEU A 448 -0.98 -24.59 9.72
C LEU A 448 -1.84 -23.49 9.06
N GLY A 449 -2.47 -23.75 7.93
CA GLY A 449 -3.34 -22.79 7.24
C GLY A 449 -2.59 -21.57 6.69
N THR A 450 -1.34 -21.76 6.23
CA THR A 450 -0.47 -20.65 5.81
C THR A 450 -0.70 -20.14 4.38
N ASP A 451 -1.60 -20.75 3.62
CA ASP A 451 -1.83 -20.50 2.19
C ASP A 451 -0.56 -20.55 1.30
N PHE A 452 0.52 -21.13 1.84
CA PHE A 452 1.80 -21.22 1.16
C PHE A 452 1.83 -22.26 0.05
N ALA A 453 1.22 -23.43 0.29
CA ALA A 453 1.32 -24.58 -0.62
C ALA A 453 0.00 -25.32 -0.76
N GLN A 454 -0.24 -25.82 -1.97
CA GLN A 454 -1.40 -26.67 -2.29
C GLN A 454 -0.93 -27.91 -3.03
N ARG A 455 -1.36 -29.10 -2.56
CA ARG A 455 -1.10 -30.34 -3.26
C ARG A 455 -2.08 -30.52 -4.40
N THR A 456 -1.58 -30.66 -5.62
CA THR A 456 -2.38 -30.88 -6.83
C THR A 456 -2.55 -32.35 -7.15
N LYS A 457 -1.49 -33.18 -6.91
CA LYS A 457 -1.54 -34.63 -7.09
C LYS A 457 -0.72 -35.33 -5.99
N GLY A 458 -1.12 -36.53 -5.63
CA GLY A 458 -0.43 -37.35 -4.63
C GLY A 458 -1.33 -38.41 -3.99
N PRO A 459 -0.82 -39.27 -3.12
CA PRO A 459 -1.58 -40.27 -2.42
C PRO A 459 -2.60 -39.64 -1.46
N ASP A 460 -3.89 -39.94 -1.62
CA ASP A 460 -4.94 -39.53 -0.68
C ASP A 460 -5.23 -40.66 0.27
N LEU A 461 -4.64 -40.63 1.46
CA LEU A 461 -4.79 -41.65 2.48
C LEU A 461 -6.17 -41.62 3.13
N HIS A 462 -6.80 -40.42 3.23
CA HIS A 462 -8.16 -40.30 3.80
C HIS A 462 -9.24 -40.89 2.91
N ARG A 463 -9.19 -40.52 1.61
CA ARG A 463 -10.16 -41.02 0.62
C ARG A 463 -9.77 -42.35 0.01
N ARG A 464 -8.66 -42.96 0.44
CA ARG A 464 -8.09 -44.22 -0.08
C ARG A 464 -7.87 -44.22 -1.59
N LYS A 465 -7.58 -43.03 -2.20
CA LYS A 465 -7.29 -42.87 -3.63
C LYS A 465 -5.80 -42.76 -3.89
N ASP A 466 -5.37 -43.23 -5.05
CA ASP A 466 -3.97 -43.05 -5.54
C ASP A 466 -2.88 -43.55 -4.57
N ARG A 467 -3.14 -44.55 -3.75
CA ARG A 467 -2.21 -45.02 -2.70
C ARG A 467 -0.87 -45.53 -3.23
N SER A 468 -0.81 -45.95 -4.49
CA SER A 468 0.40 -46.42 -5.15
C SER A 468 1.28 -45.28 -5.70
N ARG A 469 0.80 -44.06 -5.64
CA ARG A 469 1.64 -42.91 -6.07
C ARG A 469 2.79 -42.70 -5.10
N VAL A 470 4.00 -42.67 -5.65
CA VAL A 470 5.23 -42.42 -4.91
C VAL A 470 5.72 -40.98 -5.05
N ARG A 471 4.95 -40.15 -5.77
CA ARG A 471 5.25 -38.76 -6.04
C ARG A 471 4.06 -37.87 -5.72
N GLU A 472 4.37 -36.66 -5.25
CA GLU A 472 3.42 -35.59 -5.01
C GLU A 472 3.73 -34.40 -5.93
N GLU A 473 2.69 -33.78 -6.50
CA GLU A 473 2.82 -32.49 -7.21
C GLU A 473 2.28 -31.39 -6.30
N TRP A 474 3.10 -30.37 -6.10
CA TRP A 474 2.78 -29.22 -5.28
C TRP A 474 2.86 -27.93 -6.09
N VAL A 475 1.93 -27.03 -5.81
CA VAL A 475 1.96 -25.62 -6.22
C VAL A 475 2.19 -24.80 -4.97
N TYR A 476 3.18 -23.90 -4.99
CA TYR A 476 3.49 -23.08 -3.83
C TYR A 476 3.84 -21.64 -4.23
N LYS A 477 3.49 -20.70 -3.34
CA LYS A 477 3.75 -19.27 -3.48
C LYS A 477 3.79 -18.66 -2.08
N LYS A 478 4.81 -17.88 -1.74
CA LYS A 478 4.77 -17.05 -0.52
C LYS A 478 3.84 -15.87 -0.77
N VAL A 479 2.82 -15.72 0.05
CA VAL A 479 1.87 -14.60 0.04
C VAL A 479 1.93 -13.88 1.38
N PRO A 480 1.52 -12.60 1.50
CA PRO A 480 1.51 -11.90 2.80
C PRO A 480 0.73 -12.66 3.89
N ALA A 481 -0.35 -13.35 3.51
CA ALA A 481 -1.12 -14.21 4.41
C ALA A 481 -0.27 -15.35 5.03
N THR A 482 0.79 -15.81 4.34
CA THR A 482 1.73 -16.80 4.87
C THR A 482 2.48 -16.27 6.10
N ASP A 483 3.03 -15.05 6.01
CA ASP A 483 3.74 -14.43 7.11
C ASP A 483 2.80 -14.14 8.29
N VAL A 484 1.59 -13.69 8.00
CA VAL A 484 0.54 -13.43 9.02
C VAL A 484 0.18 -14.70 9.78
N ALA A 485 -0.09 -15.80 9.08
CA ALA A 485 -0.42 -17.05 9.73
C ALA A 485 0.72 -17.55 10.64
N LEU A 486 1.98 -17.37 10.21
CA LEU A 486 3.16 -17.70 11.00
C LEU A 486 3.34 -16.77 12.22
N ILE A 487 3.03 -15.47 12.08
CA ILE A 487 3.03 -14.51 13.20
C ILE A 487 1.98 -14.93 14.23
N ASP A 488 0.73 -15.16 13.79
CA ASP A 488 -0.36 -15.55 14.68
C ASP A 488 -0.02 -16.82 15.47
N LEU A 489 0.59 -17.80 14.82
CA LEU A 489 1.05 -19.04 15.46
C LEU A 489 2.21 -18.78 16.45
N SER A 490 3.12 -17.88 16.15
CA SER A 490 4.21 -17.49 17.06
C SER A 490 3.67 -16.87 18.35
N LEU A 491 2.56 -16.12 18.25
CA LEU A 491 1.92 -15.44 19.38
C LEU A 491 1.15 -16.39 20.32
N ILE A 492 0.77 -17.57 19.85
CA ILE A 492 0.11 -18.58 20.69
C ILE A 492 1.09 -19.13 21.73
N HIS A 493 2.39 -19.17 21.44
CA HIS A 493 3.42 -19.69 22.32
C HIS A 493 4.00 -18.65 23.30
N ILE A 494 3.75 -17.37 23.11
CA ILE A 494 4.19 -16.29 24.00
C ILE A 494 3.08 -15.95 25.00
#